data_a89645be20e4994d2c58751174cb344b
#
_entry.id   a89645be20e4994d2c58751174cb344b
#
_cell.length_a   1.000
_cell.length_b   1.000
_cell.length_c   1.000
_cell.angle_alpha   90.00
_cell.angle_beta   90.00
_cell.angle_gamma   90.00
#
_symmetry.space_group_name_H-M   'P 1'
#
loop_
_entity.id
_entity.type
_entity.pdbx_description
1 polymer ?
#
loop_
_entity_poly.entity_id
_entity_poly.type
_entity_poly.pdbx_seq_one_letter_code
_entity_poly.pdbx_strand_id
1 'polypeptide(L)'
;MPRIKKPSKVKEPIRLRMKELANGNKSLYLDIYRNGKRSYEYLKLYIIPEIDHNARLQNQVTMAAANAIKSKRIIQLANGEAGIENREKVFLLDWMETYKENQAKRGKKDGNQINVTIRILKDFAGDRVMMDQIDKTFCQNYLDYLLTEYRPKGKRVSNFTLHTYYRILHGALNAAVRAD
;
A
#
# COMPACT_ATOMS: atom_id res chain seq x y z
N MET A 1 7.23 46.40 -31.68
CA MET A 1 8.27 45.57 -31.07
C MET A 1 7.61 44.26 -30.60
N PRO A 2 8.06 43.08 -31.03
CA PRO A 2 7.49 41.81 -30.58
C PRO A 2 7.79 41.59 -29.11
N ARG A 3 6.75 41.24 -28.30
CA ARG A 3 6.90 40.87 -26.88
C ARG A 3 7.69 39.57 -26.78
N ILE A 4 8.87 39.63 -26.19
CA ILE A 4 9.68 38.45 -25.86
C ILE A 4 8.87 37.64 -24.81
N LYS A 5 8.39 36.43 -25.19
CA LYS A 5 7.74 35.50 -24.27
C LYS A 5 8.77 35.09 -23.20
N LYS A 6 8.48 35.39 -21.92
CA LYS A 6 9.31 34.89 -20.81
C LYS A 6 9.37 33.37 -20.89
N PRO A 7 10.57 32.76 -20.72
CA PRO A 7 10.68 31.31 -20.74
C PRO A 7 9.77 30.72 -19.67
N SER A 8 8.97 29.73 -20.02
CA SER A 8 8.11 29.03 -19.09
C SER A 8 9.02 28.35 -18.05
N LYS A 9 8.79 28.61 -16.76
CA LYS A 9 9.51 27.89 -15.67
C LYS A 9 9.28 26.41 -15.85
N VAL A 10 10.36 25.64 -15.99
CA VAL A 10 10.31 24.18 -15.98
C VAL A 10 9.60 23.73 -14.70
N LYS A 11 8.50 23.02 -14.85
CA LYS A 11 7.75 22.52 -13.68
C LYS A 11 8.55 21.38 -13.04
N GLU A 12 9.02 21.62 -11.82
CA GLU A 12 9.67 20.53 -11.04
C GLU A 12 8.71 19.35 -10.89
N PRO A 13 9.15 18.13 -11.25
CA PRO A 13 8.31 16.93 -11.16
C PRO A 13 8.02 16.53 -9.71
N ILE A 14 8.87 16.93 -8.76
CA ILE A 14 8.73 16.63 -7.32
C ILE A 14 8.81 17.93 -6.53
N ARG A 15 7.82 18.17 -5.68
CA ARG A 15 7.76 19.33 -4.78
C ARG A 15 7.66 18.89 -3.34
N LEU A 16 8.50 19.46 -2.47
CA LEU A 16 8.35 19.33 -1.02
C LEU A 16 7.20 20.23 -0.54
N ARG A 17 6.26 19.65 0.19
CA ARG A 17 5.10 20.36 0.76
C ARG A 17 4.93 20.03 2.23
N MET A 18 4.15 20.86 2.91
CA MET A 18 3.83 20.75 4.33
C MET A 18 2.32 20.64 4.50
N LYS A 19 1.88 19.81 5.44
CA LYS A 19 0.50 19.70 5.91
C LYS A 19 0.47 20.00 7.41
N GLU A 20 -0.35 20.96 7.81
CA GLU A 20 -0.56 21.28 9.22
C GLU A 20 -1.31 20.15 9.93
N LEU A 21 -0.89 19.85 11.15
CA LEU A 21 -1.48 18.85 12.03
C LEU A 21 -2.16 19.56 13.21
N ALA A 22 -3.13 18.87 13.84
CA ALA A 22 -3.91 19.42 14.95
C ALA A 22 -3.05 19.84 16.18
N ASN A 23 -1.84 19.28 16.33
CA ASN A 23 -0.90 19.61 17.39
C ASN A 23 0.03 20.80 17.07
N GLY A 24 -0.22 21.53 15.99
CA GLY A 24 0.59 22.68 15.55
C GLY A 24 1.87 22.30 14.78
N ASN A 25 2.21 21.02 14.68
CA ASN A 25 3.33 20.56 13.86
C ASN A 25 2.94 20.55 12.38
N LYS A 26 3.94 20.53 11.47
CA LYS A 26 3.73 20.40 10.04
C LYS A 26 4.38 19.10 9.54
N SER A 27 3.60 18.20 8.98
CA SER A 27 4.10 16.98 8.34
C SER A 27 4.64 17.29 6.96
N LEU A 28 5.85 16.82 6.64
CA LEU A 28 6.49 16.98 5.35
C LEU A 28 6.13 15.83 4.42
N TYR A 29 5.84 16.16 3.15
CA TYR A 29 5.58 15.17 2.11
C TYR A 29 6.05 15.64 0.75
N LEU A 30 6.35 14.70 -0.14
CA LEU A 30 6.65 14.96 -1.53
C LEU A 30 5.35 14.89 -2.36
N ASP A 31 5.13 15.93 -3.16
CA ASP A 31 4.07 16.01 -4.16
C ASP A 31 4.71 15.70 -5.52
N ILE A 32 4.45 14.53 -6.05
CA ILE A 32 5.10 13.96 -7.22
C ILE A 32 4.11 13.93 -8.37
N TYR A 33 4.50 14.51 -9.52
CA TYR A 33 3.72 14.50 -10.74
C TYR A 33 4.49 13.80 -11.85
N ARG A 34 3.97 12.67 -12.33
CA ARG A 34 4.58 11.86 -13.39
C ARG A 34 3.51 11.28 -14.32
N ASN A 35 3.75 11.33 -15.63
CA ASN A 35 2.89 10.72 -16.66
C ASN A 35 1.38 11.06 -16.50
N GLY A 36 1.07 12.33 -16.18
CA GLY A 36 -0.31 12.78 -15.99
C GLY A 36 -0.92 12.40 -14.64
N LYS A 37 -0.24 11.61 -13.82
CA LYS A 37 -0.70 11.15 -12.49
C LYS A 37 0.02 11.92 -11.38
N ARG A 38 -0.69 12.16 -10.28
CA ARG A 38 -0.18 12.82 -9.08
C ARG A 38 -0.20 11.86 -7.92
N SER A 39 0.91 11.76 -7.18
CA SER A 39 1.07 10.93 -6.00
C SER A 39 1.72 11.70 -4.86
N TYR A 40 1.55 11.20 -3.63
CA TYR A 40 2.06 11.82 -2.43
C TYR A 40 2.86 10.81 -1.62
N GLU A 41 4.11 11.17 -1.25
CA GLU A 41 4.97 10.37 -0.38
C GLU A 41 5.19 11.11 0.93
N TYR A 42 4.64 10.61 2.04
CA TYR A 42 4.82 11.18 3.36
C TYR A 42 6.18 10.75 3.94
N LEU A 43 7.01 11.75 4.31
CA LEU A 43 8.39 11.50 4.74
C LEU A 43 8.51 11.09 6.21
N LYS A 44 7.43 11.16 6.99
CA LYS A 44 7.44 11.00 8.46
C LYS A 44 8.41 11.97 9.16
N LEU A 45 8.67 13.10 8.54
CA LEU A 45 9.43 14.23 9.06
C LEU A 45 8.47 15.35 9.43
N TYR A 46 8.75 16.00 10.56
CA TYR A 46 7.83 17.00 11.10
C TYR A 46 8.59 18.27 11.45
N ILE A 47 8.02 19.42 11.08
CA ILE A 47 8.44 20.75 11.53
C ILE A 47 7.64 21.08 12.77
N ILE A 48 8.31 21.46 13.83
CA ILE A 48 7.71 21.87 15.10
C ILE A 48 7.57 23.38 15.16
N PRO A 49 6.66 23.94 16.00
CA PRO A 49 6.59 25.37 16.24
C PRO A 49 7.93 25.94 16.73
N GLU A 50 8.38 27.04 16.16
CA GLU A 50 9.66 27.70 16.50
C GLU A 50 9.52 28.54 17.78
N ILE A 51 9.48 27.86 18.93
CA ILE A 51 9.32 28.50 20.23
C ILE A 51 10.68 29.02 20.76
N ASP A 52 11.77 28.34 20.38
CA ASP A 52 13.13 28.66 20.84
C ASP A 52 14.17 28.41 19.71
N HIS A 53 15.44 28.77 20.04
CA HIS A 53 16.56 28.60 19.12
C HIS A 53 16.80 27.10 18.74
N ASN A 54 16.61 26.19 19.69
CA ASN A 54 16.80 24.74 19.47
C ASN A 54 15.74 24.18 18.53
N ALA A 55 14.48 24.58 18.68
CA ALA A 55 13.40 24.23 17.76
C ALA A 55 13.71 24.70 16.34
N ARG A 56 14.26 25.91 16.18
CA ARG A 56 14.67 26.42 14.87
C ARG A 56 15.81 25.61 14.26
N LEU A 57 16.84 25.24 15.03
CA LEU A 57 17.94 24.39 14.57
C LEU A 57 17.41 22.99 14.16
N GLN A 58 16.56 22.39 14.97
CA GLN A 58 15.93 21.11 14.65
C GLN A 58 15.13 21.18 13.34
N ASN A 59 14.36 22.24 13.14
CA ASN A 59 13.61 22.46 11.92
C ASN A 59 14.53 22.58 10.68
N GLN A 60 15.67 23.27 10.82
CA GLN A 60 16.66 23.39 9.75
C GLN A 60 17.23 22.01 9.35
N VAL A 61 17.61 21.18 10.33
CA VAL A 61 18.10 19.81 10.10
C VAL A 61 17.01 18.96 9.43
N THR A 62 15.78 19.06 9.91
CA THR A 62 14.63 18.34 9.33
C THR A 62 14.38 18.76 7.89
N MET A 63 14.42 20.04 7.58
CA MET A 63 14.27 20.57 6.22
C MET A 63 15.43 20.14 5.31
N ALA A 64 16.66 20.11 5.81
CA ALA A 64 17.81 19.63 5.07
C ALA A 64 17.66 18.14 4.71
N ALA A 65 17.24 17.31 5.67
CA ALA A 65 16.95 15.89 5.46
C ALA A 65 15.83 15.69 4.41
N ALA A 66 14.74 16.43 4.51
CA ALA A 66 13.62 16.36 3.54
C ALA A 66 14.08 16.75 2.12
N ASN A 67 14.90 17.78 1.98
CA ASN A 67 15.47 18.19 0.69
C ASN A 67 16.44 17.14 0.13
N ALA A 68 17.23 16.47 0.96
CA ALA A 68 18.11 15.38 0.54
C ALA A 68 17.28 14.20 -0.03
N ILE A 69 16.17 13.83 0.63
CA ILE A 69 15.24 12.82 0.14
C ILE A 69 14.62 13.25 -1.19
N LYS A 70 14.16 14.51 -1.29
CA LYS A 70 13.63 15.09 -2.55
C LYS A 70 14.65 14.93 -3.68
N SER A 71 15.91 15.32 -3.46
CA SER A 71 16.98 15.26 -4.46
C SER A 71 17.24 13.80 -4.90
N LYS A 72 17.28 12.86 -3.95
CA LYS A 72 17.41 11.43 -4.25
C LYS A 72 16.26 10.94 -5.12
N ARG A 73 15.01 11.34 -4.83
CA ARG A 73 13.84 10.98 -5.62
C ARG A 73 13.87 11.57 -7.02
N ILE A 74 14.34 12.80 -7.19
CA ILE A 74 14.50 13.42 -8.51
C ILE A 74 15.48 12.61 -9.36
N ILE A 75 16.62 12.21 -8.79
CA ILE A 75 17.63 11.38 -9.48
C ILE A 75 17.03 10.02 -9.86
N GLN A 76 16.33 9.35 -8.93
CA GLN A 76 15.65 8.08 -9.19
C GLN A 76 14.62 8.21 -10.30
N LEU A 77 13.86 9.32 -10.31
CA LEU A 77 12.86 9.60 -11.34
C LEU A 77 13.51 9.78 -12.72
N ALA A 78 14.63 10.49 -12.76
CA ALA A 78 15.40 10.71 -13.99
C ALA A 78 16.00 9.42 -14.54
N ASN A 79 16.48 8.54 -13.67
CA ASN A 79 17.06 7.25 -14.05
C ASN A 79 16.01 6.17 -14.35
N GLY A 80 14.72 6.47 -14.24
CA GLY A 80 13.65 5.48 -14.42
C GLY A 80 13.51 4.48 -13.27
N GLU A 81 14.37 4.57 -12.24
CA GLU A 81 14.41 3.69 -11.06
C GLU A 81 13.33 4.02 -10.02
N ALA A 82 12.67 5.16 -10.16
CA ALA A 82 11.57 5.50 -9.28
C ALA A 82 10.34 4.69 -9.69
N GLY A 83 10.29 3.47 -9.25
CA GLY A 83 9.06 2.70 -9.07
C GLY A 83 8.16 3.40 -8.05
N ILE A 84 7.75 4.64 -8.35
CA ILE A 84 6.56 5.22 -7.74
C ILE A 84 5.41 4.64 -8.56
N GLU A 85 5.26 3.37 -8.41
CA GLU A 85 4.03 2.72 -8.76
C GLU A 85 2.96 3.36 -7.89
N ASN A 86 2.02 4.03 -8.52
CA ASN A 86 0.66 4.05 -8.01
C ASN A 86 0.27 2.56 -8.01
N ARG A 87 0.64 1.84 -6.96
CA ARG A 87 0.11 0.50 -6.75
C ARG A 87 -1.39 0.68 -6.73
N GLU A 88 -2.04 0.24 -7.78
CA GLU A 88 -3.49 0.20 -7.78
C GLU A 88 -3.87 -0.53 -6.49
N LYS A 89 -4.75 0.09 -5.71
CA LYS A 89 -5.19 -0.50 -4.45
C LYS A 89 -5.89 -1.80 -4.78
N VAL A 90 -5.16 -2.90 -4.70
CA VAL A 90 -5.70 -4.24 -4.93
C VAL A 90 -6.31 -4.72 -3.62
N PHE A 91 -7.61 -4.99 -3.64
CA PHE A 91 -8.28 -5.60 -2.50
C PHE A 91 -8.04 -7.11 -2.48
N LEU A 92 -7.94 -7.66 -1.27
CA LEU A 92 -7.72 -9.10 -1.07
C LEU A 92 -8.74 -9.95 -1.83
N LEU A 93 -10.02 -9.59 -1.75
CA LEU A 93 -11.08 -10.39 -2.41
C LEU A 93 -10.99 -10.32 -3.94
N ASP A 94 -10.67 -9.16 -4.51
CA ASP A 94 -10.48 -9.00 -5.97
C ASP A 94 -9.28 -9.82 -6.45
N TRP A 95 -8.20 -9.83 -5.65
CA TRP A 95 -7.05 -10.69 -5.93
C TRP A 95 -7.41 -12.18 -5.87
N MET A 96 -8.21 -12.59 -4.89
CA MET A 96 -8.66 -13.99 -4.76
C MET A 96 -9.50 -14.43 -5.96
N GLU A 97 -10.35 -13.56 -6.52
CA GLU A 97 -11.08 -13.84 -7.76
C GLU A 97 -10.13 -13.99 -8.95
N THR A 98 -9.18 -13.09 -9.11
CA THR A 98 -8.12 -13.17 -10.13
C THR A 98 -7.32 -14.47 -9.98
N TYR A 99 -6.97 -14.84 -8.76
CA TYR A 99 -6.27 -16.10 -8.46
C TYR A 99 -7.11 -17.32 -8.90
N LYS A 100 -8.41 -17.34 -8.60
CA LYS A 100 -9.34 -18.39 -9.01
C LYS A 100 -9.36 -18.56 -10.53
N GLU A 101 -9.48 -17.46 -11.28
CA GLU A 101 -9.46 -17.47 -12.73
C GLU A 101 -8.15 -18.05 -13.29
N ASN A 102 -7.03 -17.63 -12.71
CA ASN A 102 -5.71 -18.12 -13.10
C ASN A 102 -5.54 -19.63 -12.81
N GLN A 103 -6.09 -20.13 -11.70
CA GLN A 103 -6.07 -21.57 -11.41
C GLN A 103 -6.97 -22.34 -12.40
N ALA A 104 -8.13 -21.81 -12.77
CA ALA A 104 -9.01 -22.42 -13.76
C ALA A 104 -8.33 -22.50 -15.15
N LYS A 105 -7.65 -21.43 -15.58
CA LYS A 105 -6.85 -21.41 -16.83
C LYS A 105 -5.73 -22.46 -16.83
N ARG A 106 -5.20 -22.83 -15.65
CA ARG A 106 -4.19 -23.89 -15.46
C ARG A 106 -4.81 -25.29 -15.34
N GLY A 107 -6.12 -25.44 -15.57
CA GLY A 107 -6.82 -26.71 -15.52
C GLY A 107 -7.07 -27.26 -14.10
N LYS A 108 -6.87 -26.45 -13.05
CA LYS A 108 -7.16 -26.88 -11.67
C LYS A 108 -8.64 -26.79 -11.35
N LYS A 109 -9.17 -27.82 -10.67
CA LYS A 109 -10.59 -27.93 -10.33
C LYS A 109 -10.95 -27.40 -8.91
N ASP A 110 -10.12 -26.54 -8.34
CA ASP A 110 -10.23 -26.07 -6.95
C ASP A 110 -11.23 -24.89 -6.79
N GLY A 111 -11.93 -24.49 -7.84
CA GLY A 111 -12.78 -23.29 -7.87
C GLY A 111 -13.82 -23.23 -6.74
N ASN A 112 -14.43 -24.37 -6.39
CA ASN A 112 -15.40 -24.42 -5.29
C ASN A 112 -14.76 -24.13 -3.93
N GLN A 113 -13.57 -24.67 -3.67
CA GLN A 113 -12.85 -24.45 -2.43
C GLN A 113 -12.35 -23.00 -2.32
N ILE A 114 -11.91 -22.41 -3.44
CA ILE A 114 -11.52 -21.00 -3.51
C ILE A 114 -12.74 -20.12 -3.24
N ASN A 115 -13.91 -20.40 -3.83
CA ASN A 115 -15.14 -19.65 -3.55
C ASN A 115 -15.55 -19.69 -2.07
N VAL A 116 -15.41 -20.86 -1.43
CA VAL A 116 -15.66 -20.99 0.01
C VAL A 116 -14.66 -20.15 0.80
N THR A 117 -13.38 -20.20 0.43
CA THR A 117 -12.31 -19.39 1.09
C THR A 117 -12.57 -17.89 0.96
N ILE A 118 -13.01 -17.41 -0.21
CA ILE A 118 -13.39 -16.00 -0.43
C ILE A 118 -14.52 -15.60 0.52
N ARG A 119 -15.54 -16.43 0.66
CA ARG A 119 -16.66 -16.17 1.57
C ARG A 119 -16.20 -16.10 3.02
N ILE A 120 -15.36 -17.05 3.44
CA ILE A 120 -14.81 -17.07 4.80
C ILE A 120 -13.96 -15.81 5.06
N LEU A 121 -13.13 -15.39 4.11
CA LEU A 121 -12.33 -14.18 4.21
C LEU A 121 -13.20 -12.92 4.32
N LYS A 122 -14.29 -12.87 3.57
CA LYS A 122 -15.27 -11.80 3.65
C LYS A 122 -15.93 -11.73 5.03
N ASP A 123 -16.31 -12.87 5.59
CA ASP A 123 -16.91 -12.97 6.93
C ASP A 123 -15.90 -12.60 8.03
N PHE A 124 -14.62 -12.95 7.86
CA PHE A 124 -13.55 -12.68 8.81
C PHE A 124 -13.10 -11.22 8.81
N ALA A 125 -12.85 -10.64 7.65
CA ALA A 125 -12.14 -9.36 7.52
C ALA A 125 -12.92 -8.27 6.75
N GLY A 126 -14.07 -8.63 6.15
CA GLY A 126 -14.88 -7.71 5.34
C GLY A 126 -14.38 -7.56 3.91
N ASP A 127 -15.03 -6.65 3.15
CA ASP A 127 -14.85 -6.52 1.71
C ASP A 127 -13.65 -5.66 1.31
N ARG A 128 -13.10 -4.82 2.19
CA ARG A 128 -12.20 -3.73 1.87
C ARG A 128 -10.77 -3.89 2.41
N VAL A 129 -10.36 -5.11 2.71
CA VAL A 129 -8.97 -5.38 3.11
C VAL A 129 -8.07 -5.22 1.90
N MET A 130 -7.06 -4.37 2.01
CA MET A 130 -6.07 -4.15 0.95
C MET A 130 -4.92 -5.16 1.06
N MET A 131 -4.31 -5.53 -0.08
CA MET A 131 -3.20 -6.48 -0.12
C MET A 131 -1.98 -6.02 0.71
N ASP A 132 -1.73 -4.72 0.81
CA ASP A 132 -0.64 -4.14 1.61
C ASP A 132 -0.87 -4.21 3.14
N GLN A 133 -2.10 -4.54 3.57
CA GLN A 133 -2.47 -4.76 4.97
C GLN A 133 -2.31 -6.23 5.41
N ILE A 134 -2.01 -7.14 4.46
CA ILE A 134 -1.85 -8.56 4.76
C ILE A 134 -0.44 -8.82 5.27
N ASP A 135 -0.32 -8.92 6.58
CA ASP A 135 0.92 -9.25 7.26
C ASP A 135 0.86 -10.65 7.92
N LYS A 136 1.93 -11.01 8.62
CA LYS A 136 1.98 -12.26 9.38
C LYS A 136 0.87 -12.35 10.44
N THR A 137 0.55 -11.22 11.07
CA THR A 137 -0.48 -11.14 12.12
C THR A 137 -1.86 -11.40 11.53
N PHE A 138 -2.17 -10.82 10.38
CA PHE A 138 -3.42 -11.10 9.66
C PHE A 138 -3.57 -12.60 9.37
N CYS A 139 -2.53 -13.23 8.83
CA CYS A 139 -2.54 -14.66 8.50
C CYS A 139 -2.73 -15.54 9.75
N GLN A 140 -2.11 -15.17 10.88
CA GLN A 140 -2.27 -15.87 12.14
C GLN A 140 -3.70 -15.75 12.67
N ASN A 141 -4.24 -14.53 12.72
CA ASN A 141 -5.61 -14.27 13.16
C ASN A 141 -6.64 -15.00 12.27
N TYR A 142 -6.41 -15.07 10.96
CA TYR A 142 -7.26 -15.85 10.06
C TYR A 142 -7.23 -17.35 10.38
N LEU A 143 -6.05 -17.91 10.66
CA LEU A 143 -5.91 -19.31 11.05
C LEU A 143 -6.64 -19.58 12.38
N ASP A 144 -6.47 -18.70 13.36
CA ASP A 144 -7.12 -18.82 14.67
C ASP A 144 -8.65 -18.73 14.52
N TYR A 145 -9.15 -17.80 13.73
CA TYR A 145 -10.58 -17.70 13.38
C TYR A 145 -11.12 -19.00 12.77
N LEU A 146 -10.41 -19.59 11.82
CA LEU A 146 -10.81 -20.86 11.21
C LEU A 146 -10.93 -21.98 12.25
N LEU A 147 -9.99 -22.07 13.18
CA LEU A 147 -9.92 -23.13 14.18
C LEU A 147 -10.95 -22.94 15.32
N THR A 148 -11.19 -21.72 15.74
CA THR A 148 -11.99 -21.42 16.93
C THR A 148 -13.42 -20.98 16.64
N GLU A 149 -13.63 -20.15 15.63
CA GLU A 149 -14.90 -19.46 15.39
C GLU A 149 -15.69 -19.97 14.17
N TYR A 150 -15.00 -20.36 13.11
CA TYR A 150 -15.68 -20.79 11.89
C TYR A 150 -16.50 -22.07 12.07
N ARG A 151 -17.84 -21.93 12.08
CA ARG A 151 -18.80 -23.02 12.30
C ARG A 151 -19.94 -22.92 11.28
N PRO A 152 -19.74 -23.34 10.02
CA PRO A 152 -20.77 -23.26 9.00
C PRO A 152 -22.03 -24.08 9.43
N LYS A 153 -23.18 -23.41 9.41
CA LYS A 153 -24.47 -24.01 9.89
C LYS A 153 -24.38 -24.56 11.33
N GLY A 154 -23.55 -23.96 12.20
CA GLY A 154 -23.34 -24.38 13.57
C GLY A 154 -22.52 -25.67 13.74
N LYS A 155 -21.99 -26.26 12.67
CA LYS A 155 -21.25 -27.53 12.72
C LYS A 155 -19.74 -27.31 12.68
N ARG A 156 -19.02 -28.14 13.44
CA ARG A 156 -17.55 -28.14 13.41
C ARG A 156 -17.06 -28.74 12.08
N VAL A 157 -16.08 -28.07 11.48
CA VAL A 157 -15.40 -28.53 10.27
C VAL A 157 -14.10 -29.28 10.66
N SER A 158 -13.73 -30.28 9.87
CA SER A 158 -12.49 -31.01 10.13
C SER A 158 -11.25 -30.13 10.00
N ASN A 159 -10.25 -30.35 10.82
CA ASN A 159 -8.99 -29.59 10.74
C ASN A 159 -8.34 -29.67 9.36
N PHE A 160 -8.43 -30.81 8.69
CA PHE A 160 -7.95 -30.97 7.31
C PHE A 160 -8.61 -29.97 6.33
N THR A 161 -9.93 -29.80 6.43
CA THR A 161 -10.67 -28.85 5.58
C THR A 161 -10.29 -27.41 5.92
N LEU A 162 -10.14 -27.06 7.21
CA LEU A 162 -9.72 -25.72 7.65
C LEU A 162 -8.31 -25.39 7.14
N HIS A 163 -7.38 -26.33 7.26
CA HIS A 163 -6.04 -26.17 6.69
C HIS A 163 -6.06 -26.00 5.15
N THR A 164 -7.00 -26.63 4.47
CA THR A 164 -7.16 -26.44 3.03
C THR A 164 -7.52 -24.99 2.69
N TYR A 165 -8.46 -24.39 3.41
CA TYR A 165 -8.82 -22.97 3.22
C TYR A 165 -7.65 -22.04 3.52
N TYR A 166 -6.89 -22.29 4.59
CA TYR A 166 -5.68 -21.53 4.88
C TYR A 166 -4.62 -21.67 3.78
N ARG A 167 -4.38 -22.86 3.27
CA ARG A 167 -3.44 -23.11 2.16
C ARG A 167 -3.84 -22.41 0.87
N ILE A 168 -5.13 -22.26 0.61
CA ILE A 168 -5.63 -21.53 -0.56
C ILE A 168 -5.25 -20.03 -0.43
N LEU A 169 -5.50 -19.42 0.72
CA LEU A 169 -5.06 -18.03 0.98
C LEU A 169 -3.55 -17.89 0.80
N HIS A 170 -2.77 -18.76 1.46
CA HIS A 170 -1.30 -18.72 1.37
C HIS A 170 -0.81 -18.90 -0.08
N GLY A 171 -1.45 -19.79 -0.86
CA GLY A 171 -1.14 -19.98 -2.28
C GLY A 171 -1.45 -18.74 -3.12
N ALA A 172 -2.54 -18.06 -2.84
CA ALA A 172 -2.92 -16.81 -3.50
C ALA A 172 -1.94 -15.66 -3.19
N LEU A 173 -1.52 -15.54 -1.91
CA LEU A 173 -0.53 -14.54 -1.49
C LEU A 173 0.84 -14.78 -2.14
N ASN A 174 1.29 -16.05 -2.18
CA ASN A 174 2.52 -16.40 -2.88
C ASN A 174 2.44 -16.15 -4.40
N ALA A 175 1.26 -16.29 -5.00
CA ALA A 175 1.06 -15.96 -6.40
C ALA A 175 1.11 -14.43 -6.63
N ALA A 176 0.64 -13.61 -5.68
CA ALA A 176 0.75 -12.17 -5.73
C ALA A 176 2.23 -11.72 -5.72
N VAL A 177 3.02 -12.24 -4.79
CA VAL A 177 4.47 -11.93 -4.68
C VAL A 177 5.25 -12.29 -5.93
N ARG A 178 4.79 -13.28 -6.72
CA ARG A 178 5.47 -13.68 -7.96
C ARG A 178 4.99 -12.88 -9.18
N ALA A 179 3.90 -12.17 -9.06
CA ALA A 179 3.32 -11.35 -10.12
C ALA A 179 3.81 -9.89 -10.08
N ASP A 180 4.40 -9.45 -8.92
CA ASP A 180 5.12 -8.20 -8.75
C ASP A 180 6.53 -8.30 -9.36
#